data_f44892c794c342f59bbeff24fe4a4cc9
#
_entry.id   f44892c794c342f59bbeff24fe4a4cc9
#
_cell.length_a   1.000
_cell.length_b   1.000
_cell.length_c   1.000
_cell.angle_alpha   90.00
_cell.angle_beta   90.00
_cell.angle_gamma   90.00
#
_symmetry.space_group_name_H-M   'P 1'
#
loop_
_entity.id
_entity.type
_entity.pdbx_description
1 polymer ?
#
loop_
_entity_poly.entity_id
_entity_poly.type
_entity_poly.pdbx_seq_one_letter_code
_entity_poly.pdbx_strand_id
1 'polypeptide(L)'
;MTERYVAPAATKRDAIRAIYAAVNAPDWAAPNLDGLIDVLRDLSWLPPGPVVLHWTPDRLPAADERAVVEALTIAQDETAPTDRPVRLRIRPS
;
A
#
# COMPACT_ATOMS: atom_id res chain seq x y z
N MET A 1 -7.29 9.83 -11.52
CA MET A 1 -7.34 9.06 -10.25
C MET A 1 -7.27 7.58 -10.56
N THR A 2 -6.43 6.86 -9.85
CA THR A 2 -6.31 5.41 -10.00
C THR A 2 -6.82 4.75 -8.72
N GLU A 3 -7.82 3.89 -8.81
CA GLU A 3 -8.31 3.14 -7.66
C GLU A 3 -7.81 1.71 -7.73
N ARG A 4 -7.21 1.23 -6.63
CA ARG A 4 -6.62 -0.11 -6.55
C ARG A 4 -7.21 -0.85 -5.35
N TYR A 5 -7.63 -2.06 -5.59
CA TYR A 5 -8.25 -2.90 -4.57
C TYR A 5 -7.27 -3.98 -4.14
N VAL A 6 -6.95 -4.00 -2.85
CA VAL A 6 -5.95 -4.92 -2.29
C VAL A 6 -6.65 -6.19 -1.84
N ALA A 7 -6.17 -7.34 -2.30
CA ALA A 7 -6.72 -8.64 -1.89
C ALA A 7 -6.47 -8.88 -0.40
N PRO A 8 -7.39 -9.57 0.31
CA PRO A 8 -7.20 -9.88 1.72
C PRO A 8 -6.04 -10.84 1.94
N ALA A 9 -5.38 -10.72 3.10
CA ALA A 9 -4.22 -11.53 3.44
C ALA A 9 -4.22 -11.85 4.93
N ALA A 10 -3.66 -13.00 5.32
CA ALA A 10 -3.61 -13.45 6.70
C ALA A 10 -2.26 -13.18 7.37
N THR A 11 -1.22 -12.84 6.61
CA THR A 11 0.11 -12.54 7.15
C THR A 11 0.57 -11.15 6.67
N LYS A 12 1.47 -10.54 7.44
CA LYS A 12 2.05 -9.25 7.08
C LYS A 12 2.74 -9.31 5.71
N ARG A 13 3.52 -10.35 5.47
CA ARG A 13 4.23 -10.52 4.20
C ARG A 13 3.26 -10.61 3.02
N ASP A 14 2.21 -11.40 3.17
CA ASP A 14 1.21 -11.56 2.12
C ASP A 14 0.39 -10.29 1.92
N ALA A 15 0.14 -9.53 2.98
CA ALA A 15 -0.52 -8.23 2.89
C ALA A 15 0.32 -7.25 2.06
N ILE A 16 1.63 -7.20 2.31
CA ILE A 16 2.54 -6.36 1.53
C ILE A 16 2.56 -6.80 0.06
N ARG A 17 2.63 -8.10 -0.19
CA ARG A 17 2.59 -8.65 -1.55
C ARG A 17 1.27 -8.32 -2.26
N ALA A 18 0.15 -8.36 -1.54
CA ALA A 18 -1.15 -8.01 -2.10
C ALA A 18 -1.21 -6.52 -2.48
N ILE A 19 -0.60 -5.65 -1.68
CA ILE A 19 -0.49 -4.23 -2.01
C ILE A 19 0.40 -4.06 -3.25
N TYR A 20 1.52 -4.76 -3.32
CA TYR A 20 2.41 -4.71 -4.49
C TYR A 20 1.68 -5.15 -5.75
N ALA A 21 0.89 -6.22 -5.69
CA ALA A 21 0.09 -6.66 -6.82
C ALA A 21 -0.91 -5.60 -7.24
N ALA A 22 -1.54 -4.93 -6.29
CA ALA A 22 -2.54 -3.89 -6.57
C ALA A 22 -1.94 -2.68 -7.28
N VAL A 23 -0.68 -2.33 -7.00
CA VAL A 23 -0.01 -1.17 -7.61
C VAL A 23 0.97 -1.57 -8.73
N ASN A 24 0.98 -2.84 -9.13
CA ASN A 24 1.90 -3.35 -10.16
C ASN A 24 3.36 -3.08 -9.81
N ALA A 25 3.74 -3.32 -8.56
CA ALA A 25 5.11 -3.09 -8.09
C ALA A 25 6.12 -3.90 -8.89
N PRO A 26 7.32 -3.35 -9.16
CA PRO A 26 8.34 -4.08 -9.90
C PRO A 26 8.92 -5.24 -9.08
N ASP A 27 9.56 -6.18 -9.77
CA ASP A 27 10.08 -7.41 -9.16
C ASP A 27 11.16 -7.16 -8.09
N TRP A 28 11.86 -6.03 -8.16
CA TRP A 28 12.87 -5.68 -7.16
C TRP A 28 12.29 -5.31 -5.78
N ALA A 29 10.98 -5.11 -5.70
CA ALA A 29 10.34 -4.67 -4.45
C ALA A 29 10.44 -5.73 -3.36
N ALA A 30 11.13 -5.41 -2.27
CA ALA A 30 11.27 -6.33 -1.14
C ALA A 30 9.97 -6.41 -0.33
N PRO A 31 9.52 -7.62 0.06
CA PRO A 31 8.24 -7.78 0.77
C PRO A 31 8.37 -7.48 2.27
N ASN A 32 8.80 -6.27 2.60
CA ASN A 32 8.90 -5.77 3.98
C ASN A 32 8.38 -4.34 4.07
N LEU A 33 8.27 -3.80 5.28
CA LEU A 33 7.68 -2.49 5.50
C LEU A 33 8.48 -1.36 4.86
N ASP A 34 9.81 -1.43 4.94
CA ASP A 34 10.66 -0.41 4.31
C ASP A 34 10.50 -0.44 2.79
N GLY A 35 10.47 -1.63 2.20
CA GLY A 35 10.23 -1.79 0.77
C GLY A 35 8.86 -1.26 0.36
N LEU A 36 7.83 -1.48 1.18
CA LEU A 36 6.50 -0.98 0.91
C LEU A 36 6.49 0.55 0.83
N ILE A 37 7.12 1.22 1.79
CA ILE A 37 7.22 2.68 1.78
C ILE A 37 7.97 3.15 0.53
N ASP A 38 9.09 2.52 0.20
CA ASP A 38 9.89 2.88 -0.97
C ASP A 38 9.10 2.74 -2.28
N VAL A 39 8.35 1.66 -2.44
CA VAL A 39 7.53 1.44 -3.63
C VAL A 39 6.46 2.52 -3.75
N LEU A 40 5.77 2.82 -2.65
CA LEU A 40 4.69 3.80 -2.68
C LEU A 40 5.18 5.24 -2.85
N ARG A 41 6.42 5.52 -2.49
CA ARG A 41 7.04 6.83 -2.76
C ARG A 41 7.31 7.04 -4.24
N ASP A 42 7.56 5.98 -4.97
CA ASP A 42 7.95 6.09 -6.38
C ASP A 42 6.72 6.05 -7.31
N LEU A 43 6.12 4.90 -7.50
CA LEU A 43 4.95 4.69 -8.38
C LEU A 43 5.09 5.35 -9.78
N SER A 44 6.33 5.57 -10.23
CA SER A 44 6.59 6.26 -11.50
C SER A 44 6.07 5.51 -12.72
N TRP A 45 5.79 4.21 -12.58
CA TRP A 45 5.20 3.37 -13.63
C TRP A 45 3.68 3.51 -13.73
N LEU A 46 3.03 4.21 -12.79
CA LEU A 46 1.60 4.50 -12.86
C LEU A 46 1.36 5.89 -13.44
N PRO A 47 0.21 6.14 -14.05
CA PRO A 47 -0.13 7.48 -14.54
C PRO A 47 -0.13 8.51 -13.40
N PRO A 48 0.17 9.79 -13.68
CA PRO A 48 0.05 10.84 -12.68
C PRO A 48 -1.38 10.96 -12.16
N GLY A 49 -1.51 11.36 -10.90
CA GLY A 49 -2.78 11.52 -10.23
C GLY A 49 -2.85 10.70 -8.95
N PRO A 50 -3.84 10.95 -8.11
CA PRO A 50 -4.00 10.21 -6.85
C PRO A 50 -4.16 8.71 -7.08
N VAL A 51 -3.51 7.92 -6.21
CA VAL A 51 -3.61 6.46 -6.17
C VAL A 51 -4.36 6.10 -4.89
N VAL A 52 -5.59 5.62 -5.04
CA VAL A 52 -6.44 5.27 -3.90
C VAL A 52 -6.33 3.77 -3.65
N LEU A 53 -5.84 3.39 -2.48
CA LEU A 53 -5.72 2.00 -2.06
C LEU A 53 -6.91 1.63 -1.18
N HIS A 54 -7.73 0.70 -1.67
CA HIS A 54 -8.83 0.12 -0.89
C HIS A 54 -8.33 -1.15 -0.23
N TRP A 55 -8.19 -1.12 1.08
CA TRP A 55 -7.61 -2.21 1.84
C TRP A 55 -8.55 -2.66 2.96
N THR A 56 -8.68 -3.98 3.09
CA THR A 56 -9.42 -4.60 4.18
C THR A 56 -8.47 -5.49 4.97
N PRO A 57 -8.12 -5.13 6.22
CA PRO A 57 -7.21 -5.93 7.04
C PRO A 57 -7.93 -7.12 7.68
N ASP A 58 -8.45 -8.04 6.89
CA ASP A 58 -9.40 -9.07 7.27
C ASP A 58 -8.88 -10.00 8.37
N ARG A 59 -7.85 -10.82 8.07
CA ARG A 59 -7.35 -11.84 8.99
C ARG A 59 -5.99 -11.51 9.58
N LEU A 60 -5.54 -10.31 9.39
CA LEU A 60 -4.21 -9.90 9.82
C LEU A 60 -4.19 -9.76 11.35
N PRO A 61 -3.19 -10.32 12.05
CA PRO A 61 -3.04 -10.06 13.49
C PRO A 61 -2.96 -8.57 13.78
N ALA A 62 -3.51 -8.14 14.92
CA ALA A 62 -3.63 -6.72 15.25
C ALA A 62 -2.29 -5.96 15.21
N ALA A 63 -1.20 -6.58 15.66
CA ALA A 63 0.12 -5.96 15.63
C ALA A 63 0.61 -5.76 14.20
N ASP A 64 0.36 -6.73 13.32
CA ASP A 64 0.75 -6.65 11.91
C ASP A 64 -0.12 -5.63 11.17
N GLU A 65 -1.40 -5.59 11.47
CA GLU A 65 -2.30 -4.57 10.91
C GLU A 65 -1.79 -3.17 11.25
N ARG A 66 -1.44 -2.91 12.51
CA ARG A 66 -0.91 -1.60 12.91
C ARG A 66 0.37 -1.26 12.17
N ALA A 67 1.26 -2.22 12.01
CA ALA A 67 2.54 -1.98 11.31
C ALA A 67 2.30 -1.62 9.84
N VAL A 68 1.39 -2.31 9.17
CA VAL A 68 1.07 -2.02 7.77
C VAL A 68 0.35 -0.68 7.65
N VAL A 69 -0.61 -0.39 8.53
CA VAL A 69 -1.31 0.91 8.55
C VAL A 69 -0.32 2.04 8.75
N GLU A 70 0.64 1.88 9.67
CA GLU A 70 1.66 2.90 9.91
C GLU A 70 2.49 3.16 8.65
N ALA A 71 2.94 2.11 7.97
CA ALA A 71 3.71 2.25 6.74
C ALA A 71 2.89 2.94 5.64
N LEU A 72 1.62 2.57 5.48
CA LEU A 72 0.73 3.19 4.51
C LEU A 72 0.45 4.65 4.84
N THR A 73 0.33 4.98 6.12
CA THR A 73 0.12 6.35 6.57
C THR A 73 1.35 7.22 6.30
N ILE A 74 2.55 6.68 6.55
CA ILE A 74 3.81 7.36 6.22
C ILE A 74 3.86 7.67 4.72
N ALA A 75 3.56 6.69 3.89
CA ALA A 75 3.56 6.87 2.44
C ALA A 75 2.52 7.91 2.01
N GLN A 76 1.33 7.88 2.60
CA GLN A 76 0.28 8.85 2.31
C GLN A 76 0.76 10.27 2.62
N ASP A 77 1.36 10.47 3.81
CA ASP A 77 1.84 11.79 4.23
C ASP A 77 2.98 12.28 3.34
N GLU A 78 3.94 11.41 3.02
CA GLU A 78 5.10 11.79 2.21
C GLU A 78 4.76 12.04 0.75
N THR A 79 3.74 11.37 0.21
CA THR A 79 3.37 11.53 -1.20
C THR A 79 2.31 12.62 -1.41
N ALA A 80 1.72 13.15 -0.35
CA ALA A 80 0.66 14.16 -0.46
C ALA A 80 1.02 15.35 -1.36
N PRO A 81 2.26 15.90 -1.32
CA PRO A 81 2.63 17.03 -2.18
C PRO A 81 3.13 16.63 -3.57
N THR A 82 3.12 15.34 -3.92
CA THR A 82 3.63 14.86 -5.21
C THR A 82 2.49 14.75 -6.24
N ASP A 83 2.85 14.46 -7.49
CA ASP A 83 1.87 14.23 -8.55
C ASP A 83 1.22 12.83 -8.51
N ARG A 84 1.64 11.97 -7.58
CA ARG A 84 1.06 10.63 -7.34
C ARG A 84 0.80 10.42 -5.84
N PRO A 85 -0.08 11.22 -5.23
CA PRO A 85 -0.36 11.04 -3.80
C PRO A 85 -1.10 9.72 -3.55
N VAL A 86 -0.61 8.96 -2.57
CA VAL A 86 -1.25 7.72 -2.14
C VAL A 86 -2.32 8.08 -1.11
N ARG A 87 -3.53 7.56 -1.31
CA ARG A 87 -4.65 7.76 -0.38
C ARG A 87 -5.17 6.43 0.09
N LEU A 88 -5.11 6.21 1.39
CA LEU A 88 -5.55 4.95 1.99
C LEU A 88 -7.04 5.00 2.31
N ARG A 89 -7.76 3.95 1.93
CA ARG A 89 -9.14 3.73 2.31
C ARG A 89 -9.25 2.36 2.98
N ILE A 90 -9.36 2.35 4.32
CA ILE A 90 -9.52 1.12 5.07
C ILE A 90 -11.00 0.78 5.14
N ARG A 91 -11.33 -0.45 4.76
CA ARG A 91 -12.70 -0.94 4.80
C ARG A 91 -12.84 -1.99 5.90
N PRO A 92 -13.98 -2.03 6.62
CA PRO A 92 -14.20 -3.09 7.60
C PRO A 92 -14.35 -4.45 6.91
N SER A 93 -13.93 -5.47 7.64
CA SER A 93 -14.05 -6.86 7.17
C SER A 93 -15.50 -7.30 7.14
#